data_44a5f1ec4be75c3c29b7cd4cb941d0dc
#
_entry.id   44a5f1ec4be75c3c29b7cd4cb941d0dc
#
_cell.length_a   1.000
_cell.length_b   1.000
_cell.length_c   1.000
_cell.angle_alpha   90.00
_cell.angle_beta   90.00
_cell.angle_gamma   90.00
#
_symmetry.space_group_name_H-M   'P 1'
#
loop_
_entity.id
_entity.type
_entity.pdbx_description
1 polymer ?
#
loop_
_entity_poly.entity_id
_entity_poly.type
_entity_poly.pdbx_seq_one_letter_code
_entity_poly.pdbx_strand_id
1 'polypeptide(L)'
;MPNTRVAAERSPSVTLRFMASPTDVLHHGAQGVSGGRVLEWIDKAAYACAAQWSATYCVTAYVGHIHFTRPIPSGHIVEVRSRIAMTGRSSMHIVNEVLSADPREGVFTRACDCLVVFVAKDPDTGKSMAVPSFVPTDDEERRVAEAAESRIGLRKAIEKEMEAQTYTDDSTAPRIVHRFMAKPTDVNWGGNVHGGTAMEWIDEAGLACTMEWSGERTVAVYAGGIRF
;
A
#
# COMPACT_ATOMS: atom_id res chain seq x y z
N MET A 1 -3.63 34.19 -17.78
CA MET A 1 -3.91 34.15 -16.33
C MET A 1 -2.58 34.01 -15.60
N PRO A 2 -2.25 34.83 -14.59
CA PRO A 2 -1.00 34.69 -13.86
C PRO A 2 -1.03 33.31 -13.14
N ASN A 3 0.03 32.55 -13.35
CA ASN A 3 0.21 31.25 -12.72
C ASN A 3 0.56 31.48 -11.24
N THR A 4 -0.45 31.54 -10.36
CA THR A 4 -0.26 31.71 -8.92
C THR A 4 0.24 30.39 -8.36
N ARG A 5 1.56 30.24 -8.26
CA ARG A 5 2.18 29.14 -7.52
C ARG A 5 1.92 29.37 -6.04
N VAL A 6 0.99 28.62 -5.46
CA VAL A 6 0.83 28.54 -4.02
C VAL A 6 1.83 27.49 -3.55
N ALA A 7 2.82 27.89 -2.74
CA ALA A 7 3.69 26.94 -2.06
C ALA A 7 2.82 26.13 -1.11
N ALA A 8 2.68 24.83 -1.35
CA ALA A 8 2.02 23.95 -0.42
C ALA A 8 2.93 23.77 0.80
N GLU A 9 2.40 24.03 2.00
CA GLU A 9 3.06 23.64 3.24
C GLU A 9 3.24 22.11 3.25
N ARG A 10 4.36 21.65 3.80
CA ARG A 10 4.59 20.20 3.98
C ARG A 10 3.57 19.67 5.00
N SER A 11 2.58 18.96 4.52
CA SER A 11 1.62 18.28 5.39
C SER A 11 2.12 16.87 5.72
N PRO A 12 2.05 16.43 6.98
CA PRO A 12 2.36 15.05 7.35
C PRO A 12 1.26 14.06 6.93
N SER A 13 0.18 14.53 6.33
CA SER A 13 -0.96 13.71 5.98
C SER A 13 -1.52 14.03 4.60
N VAL A 14 -2.08 13.01 3.95
CA VAL A 14 -2.80 13.10 2.68
C VAL A 14 -4.03 12.20 2.76
N THR A 15 -5.14 12.67 2.19
CA THR A 15 -6.34 11.85 2.00
C THR A 15 -6.65 11.79 0.52
N LEU A 16 -6.69 10.59 -0.04
CA LEU A 16 -7.17 10.36 -1.40
C LEU A 16 -8.53 9.67 -1.37
N ARG A 17 -9.37 10.02 -2.34
CA ARG A 17 -10.68 9.41 -2.54
C ARG A 17 -10.75 8.74 -3.89
N PHE A 18 -11.29 7.53 -3.90
CA PHE A 18 -11.52 6.71 -5.08
C PHE A 18 -12.99 6.29 -5.12
N MET A 19 -13.48 6.00 -6.31
CA MET A 19 -14.76 5.32 -6.46
C MET A 19 -14.46 3.85 -6.75
N ALA A 20 -15.02 2.95 -5.95
CA ALA A 20 -14.95 1.52 -6.21
C ALA A 20 -15.77 1.18 -7.47
N SER A 21 -15.07 0.91 -8.56
CA SER A 21 -15.67 0.59 -9.86
C SER A 21 -16.03 -0.89 -9.96
N PRO A 22 -17.00 -1.29 -10.79
CA PRO A 22 -17.19 -2.69 -11.15
C PRO A 22 -15.95 -3.37 -11.72
N THR A 23 -15.03 -2.62 -12.33
CA THR A 23 -13.76 -3.14 -12.86
C THR A 23 -12.71 -3.42 -11.79
N ASP A 24 -12.92 -2.97 -10.55
CA ASP A 24 -12.04 -3.22 -9.41
C ASP A 24 -12.36 -4.54 -8.71
N VAL A 25 -13.39 -5.26 -9.18
CA VAL A 25 -13.82 -6.56 -8.68
C VAL A 25 -13.25 -7.65 -9.59
N LEU A 26 -12.51 -8.59 -9.01
CA LEU A 26 -11.78 -9.62 -9.78
C LEU A 26 -12.68 -10.59 -10.56
N HIS A 27 -13.90 -10.85 -10.10
CA HIS A 27 -14.82 -11.78 -10.77
C HIS A 27 -16.28 -11.43 -10.51
N HIS A 28 -17.13 -11.78 -11.47
CA HIS A 28 -18.58 -11.63 -11.31
C HIS A 28 -19.09 -12.38 -10.07
N GLY A 29 -19.82 -11.65 -9.21
CA GLY A 29 -20.39 -12.16 -7.97
C GLY A 29 -19.46 -12.07 -6.75
N ALA A 30 -18.25 -11.49 -6.87
CA ALA A 30 -17.51 -11.07 -5.70
C ALA A 30 -18.26 -9.93 -4.99
N GLN A 31 -18.31 -10.00 -3.66
CA GLN A 31 -19.04 -9.00 -2.87
C GLN A 31 -18.23 -7.73 -2.61
N GLY A 32 -17.07 -7.55 -3.27
CA GLY A 32 -16.24 -6.39 -3.03
C GLY A 32 -15.03 -6.27 -3.95
N VAL A 33 -14.36 -5.15 -3.80
CA VAL A 33 -13.09 -4.82 -4.46
C VAL A 33 -12.02 -5.83 -4.08
N SER A 34 -11.15 -6.19 -5.03
CA SER A 34 -10.02 -7.09 -4.79
C SER A 34 -9.04 -6.53 -3.76
N GLY A 35 -8.38 -7.43 -3.02
CA GLY A 35 -7.35 -7.04 -2.06
C GLY A 35 -6.19 -6.29 -2.73
N GLY A 36 -5.77 -6.74 -3.91
CA GLY A 36 -4.72 -6.10 -4.69
C GLY A 36 -5.06 -4.67 -5.10
N ARG A 37 -6.31 -4.40 -5.50
CA ARG A 37 -6.76 -3.04 -5.80
C ARG A 37 -6.75 -2.13 -4.57
N VAL A 38 -7.15 -2.66 -3.42
CA VAL A 38 -7.07 -1.90 -2.15
C VAL A 38 -5.61 -1.58 -1.82
N LEU A 39 -4.69 -2.53 -2.01
CA LEU A 39 -3.25 -2.31 -1.82
C LEU A 39 -2.69 -1.26 -2.79
N GLU A 40 -3.14 -1.23 -4.03
CA GLU A 40 -2.77 -0.20 -5.01
C GLU A 40 -3.22 1.20 -4.57
N TRP A 41 -4.44 1.34 -4.05
CA TRP A 41 -4.92 2.62 -3.51
C TRP A 41 -4.14 3.07 -2.30
N ILE A 42 -3.78 2.14 -1.40
CA ILE A 42 -2.91 2.41 -0.25
C ILE A 42 -1.55 2.91 -0.72
N ASP A 43 -0.92 2.22 -1.68
CA ASP A 43 0.39 2.61 -2.21
C ASP A 43 0.37 4.01 -2.83
N LYS A 44 -0.66 4.33 -3.62
CA LYS A 44 -0.84 5.66 -4.21
C LYS A 44 -0.98 6.77 -3.17
N ALA A 45 -1.80 6.55 -2.14
CA ALA A 45 -2.01 7.53 -1.08
C ALA A 45 -0.77 7.72 -0.20
N ALA A 46 -0.11 6.61 0.15
CA ALA A 46 1.14 6.64 0.90
C ALA A 46 2.28 7.28 0.09
N TYR A 47 2.37 7.01 -1.22
CA TYR A 47 3.31 7.70 -2.10
C TYR A 47 3.06 9.21 -2.12
N ALA A 48 1.82 9.64 -2.27
CA ALA A 48 1.49 11.07 -2.27
C ALA A 48 1.91 11.74 -0.94
N CYS A 49 1.67 11.07 0.19
CA CYS A 49 2.10 11.52 1.51
C CYS A 49 3.64 11.60 1.62
N ALA A 50 4.34 10.56 1.17
CA ALA A 50 5.81 10.51 1.18
C ALA A 50 6.43 11.60 0.29
N ALA A 51 5.95 11.75 -0.94
CA ALA A 51 6.44 12.71 -1.90
C ALA A 51 6.20 14.17 -1.44
N GLN A 52 5.02 14.43 -0.86
CA GLN A 52 4.69 15.75 -0.31
C GLN A 52 5.60 16.10 0.88
N TRP A 53 5.86 15.13 1.79
CA TRP A 53 6.72 15.34 2.96
C TRP A 53 8.19 15.55 2.58
N SER A 54 8.72 14.66 1.73
CA SER A 54 10.14 14.68 1.33
C SER A 54 10.46 15.71 0.26
N ALA A 55 9.47 16.15 -0.53
CA ALA A 55 9.61 16.95 -1.74
C ALA A 55 10.55 16.33 -2.79
N THR A 56 10.64 14.99 -2.85
CA THR A 56 11.47 14.26 -3.80
C THR A 56 10.83 12.93 -4.23
N TYR A 57 11.50 12.22 -5.13
CA TYR A 57 11.09 10.89 -5.57
C TYR A 57 11.17 9.88 -4.43
N CYS A 58 10.14 9.06 -4.33
CA CYS A 58 10.04 8.02 -3.30
C CYS A 58 9.71 6.68 -3.92
N VAL A 59 10.19 5.63 -3.29
CA VAL A 59 9.86 4.24 -3.65
C VAL A 59 9.33 3.50 -2.44
N THR A 60 8.39 2.60 -2.68
CA THR A 60 7.91 1.66 -1.68
C THR A 60 9.02 0.70 -1.30
N ALA A 61 9.33 0.57 -0.03
CA ALA A 61 10.34 -0.35 0.48
C ALA A 61 9.73 -1.53 1.25
N TYR A 62 8.61 -1.30 1.91
CA TYR A 62 7.94 -2.32 2.70
C TYR A 62 6.45 -1.98 2.86
N VAL A 63 5.61 -2.99 2.76
CA VAL A 63 4.20 -2.94 3.12
C VAL A 63 3.96 -3.91 4.28
N GLY A 64 3.40 -3.41 5.35
CA GLY A 64 3.13 -4.20 6.55
C GLY A 64 1.95 -5.15 6.39
N HIS A 65 1.67 -5.86 7.46
CA HIS A 65 0.53 -6.78 7.51
C HIS A 65 -0.79 -6.02 7.36
N ILE A 66 -1.69 -6.57 6.55
CA ILE A 66 -3.03 -6.03 6.33
C ILE A 66 -4.06 -7.14 6.50
N HIS A 67 -5.12 -6.83 7.26
CA HIS A 67 -6.30 -7.67 7.38
C HIS A 67 -7.46 -6.99 6.66
N PHE A 68 -8.02 -7.63 5.66
CA PHE A 68 -9.23 -7.18 4.96
C PHE A 68 -10.46 -7.55 5.81
N THR A 69 -10.83 -6.68 6.74
CA THR A 69 -11.86 -6.98 7.74
C THR A 69 -13.27 -6.80 7.22
N ARG A 70 -13.46 -5.99 6.19
CA ARG A 70 -14.75 -5.72 5.56
C ARG A 70 -14.61 -5.59 4.06
N PRO A 71 -15.52 -6.20 3.27
CA PRO A 71 -15.56 -5.99 1.83
C PRO A 71 -15.94 -4.54 1.52
N ILE A 72 -15.38 -4.01 0.45
CA ILE A 72 -15.72 -2.69 -0.10
C ILE A 72 -16.60 -2.92 -1.31
N PRO A 73 -17.92 -2.65 -1.24
CA PRO A 73 -18.82 -2.85 -2.37
C PRO A 73 -18.49 -1.94 -3.55
N SER A 74 -18.76 -2.43 -4.77
CA SER A 74 -18.71 -1.58 -5.97
C SER A 74 -19.73 -0.44 -5.84
N GLY A 75 -19.35 0.75 -6.31
CA GLY A 75 -20.14 1.98 -6.19
C GLY A 75 -19.88 2.77 -4.91
N HIS A 76 -19.16 2.23 -3.94
CA HIS A 76 -18.78 2.98 -2.74
C HIS A 76 -17.69 4.02 -3.04
N ILE A 77 -17.71 5.09 -2.26
CA ILE A 77 -16.56 6.00 -2.15
C ILE A 77 -15.57 5.39 -1.15
N VAL A 78 -14.33 5.27 -1.57
CA VAL A 78 -13.22 4.79 -0.74
C VAL A 78 -12.32 5.97 -0.40
N GLU A 79 -12.05 6.14 0.88
CA GLU A 79 -11.16 7.16 1.39
C GLU A 79 -9.93 6.49 2.00
N VAL A 80 -8.74 6.81 1.48
CA VAL A 80 -7.47 6.37 2.05
C VAL A 80 -6.80 7.56 2.73
N ARG A 81 -6.69 7.48 4.04
CA ARG A 81 -6.02 8.47 4.89
C ARG A 81 -4.63 7.99 5.21
N SER A 82 -3.64 8.69 4.70
CA SER A 82 -2.22 8.40 4.90
C SER A 82 -1.61 9.48 5.78
N ARG A 83 -0.85 9.07 6.80
CA ARG A 83 -0.12 10.02 7.66
C ARG A 83 1.26 9.49 8.03
N ILE A 84 2.23 10.40 8.11
CA ILE A 84 3.56 10.09 8.64
C ILE A 84 3.41 9.70 10.11
N ALA A 85 3.91 8.53 10.46
CA ALA A 85 4.01 8.08 11.84
C ALA A 85 5.39 8.39 12.42
N MET A 86 6.44 8.15 11.62
CA MET A 86 7.82 8.44 11.99
C MET A 86 8.71 8.53 10.74
N THR A 87 9.86 9.14 10.89
CA THR A 87 10.89 9.22 9.85
C THR A 87 12.22 8.70 10.36
N GLY A 88 12.94 7.98 9.50
CA GLY A 88 14.38 7.71 9.65
C GLY A 88 15.18 8.73 8.83
N ARG A 89 16.45 8.42 8.57
CA ARG A 89 17.31 9.30 7.75
C ARG A 89 16.75 9.53 6.34
N SER A 90 16.28 8.48 5.69
CA SER A 90 15.75 8.51 4.31
C SER A 90 14.40 7.79 4.18
N SER A 91 13.90 7.20 5.25
CA SER A 91 12.66 6.43 5.27
C SER A 91 11.54 7.19 5.97
N MET A 92 10.33 6.96 5.50
CA MET A 92 9.09 7.49 6.07
C MET A 92 8.16 6.31 6.33
N HIS A 93 7.74 6.16 7.59
CA HIS A 93 6.76 5.16 8.01
C HIS A 93 5.39 5.82 7.98
N ILE A 94 4.50 5.31 7.16
CA ILE A 94 3.20 5.91 6.86
C ILE A 94 2.11 4.94 7.27
N VAL A 95 1.26 5.38 8.18
CA VAL A 95 0.05 4.65 8.56
C VAL A 95 -1.06 5.04 7.60
N ASN A 96 -1.72 4.04 7.06
CA ASN A 96 -2.83 4.19 6.11
C ASN A 96 -4.08 3.58 6.72
N GLU A 97 -5.16 4.32 6.71
CA GLU A 97 -6.49 3.86 7.09
C GLU A 97 -7.38 3.91 5.85
N VAL A 98 -8.05 2.80 5.56
CA VAL A 98 -8.97 2.68 4.43
C VAL A 98 -10.40 2.64 4.97
N LEU A 99 -11.20 3.58 4.51
CA LEU A 99 -12.61 3.69 4.86
C LEU A 99 -13.46 3.61 3.59
N SER A 100 -14.67 3.10 3.70
CA SER A 100 -15.63 3.12 2.60
C SER A 100 -17.00 3.59 3.06
N ALA A 101 -17.73 4.23 2.16
CA ALA A 101 -19.09 4.69 2.39
C ALA A 101 -19.96 4.48 1.15
N ASP A 102 -21.22 4.11 1.35
CA ASP A 102 -22.25 4.31 0.32
C ASP A 102 -22.40 5.83 0.11
N PRO A 103 -22.23 6.34 -1.11
CA PRO A 103 -22.33 7.77 -1.38
C PRO A 103 -23.71 8.37 -1.05
N ARG A 104 -24.73 7.53 -0.97
CA ARG A 104 -26.11 7.93 -0.61
C ARG A 104 -26.29 8.14 0.89
N GLU A 105 -25.52 7.42 1.71
CA GLU A 105 -25.58 7.49 3.17
C GLU A 105 -24.53 8.43 3.75
N GLY A 106 -23.36 8.54 3.12
CA GLY A 106 -22.26 9.41 3.54
C GLY A 106 -21.54 8.98 4.83
N VAL A 107 -21.84 7.78 5.35
CA VAL A 107 -21.25 7.26 6.58
C VAL A 107 -20.03 6.38 6.23
N PHE A 108 -18.85 6.87 6.58
CA PHE A 108 -17.60 6.14 6.36
C PHE A 108 -17.38 5.08 7.45
N THR A 109 -17.11 3.85 7.00
CA THR A 109 -16.77 2.71 7.86
C THR A 109 -15.38 2.21 7.53
N ARG A 110 -14.57 1.90 8.53
CA ARG A 110 -13.22 1.38 8.36
C ARG A 110 -13.26 -0.03 7.75
N ALA A 111 -12.50 -0.23 6.67
CA ALA A 111 -12.34 -1.51 5.99
C ALA A 111 -11.03 -2.21 6.39
N CYS A 112 -9.93 -1.49 6.45
CA CYS A 112 -8.61 -2.02 6.87
C CYS A 112 -7.66 -0.88 7.24
N ASP A 113 -6.50 -1.25 7.76
CA ASP A 113 -5.36 -0.37 7.96
C ASP A 113 -4.04 -1.10 7.69
N CYS A 114 -3.00 -0.33 7.37
CA CYS A 114 -1.70 -0.87 7.01
C CYS A 114 -0.60 0.17 7.25
N LEU A 115 0.59 -0.29 7.64
CA LEU A 115 1.81 0.52 7.67
C LEU A 115 2.59 0.29 6.37
N VAL A 116 2.96 1.38 5.69
CA VAL A 116 3.84 1.33 4.52
C VAL A 116 5.10 2.13 4.79
N VAL A 117 6.24 1.64 4.34
CA VAL A 117 7.52 2.36 4.44
C VAL A 117 7.96 2.79 3.05
N PHE A 118 8.12 4.10 2.88
CA PHE A 118 8.71 4.69 1.70
C PHE A 118 10.14 5.15 1.97
N VAL A 119 10.98 5.11 0.94
CA VAL A 119 12.35 5.64 0.97
C VAL A 119 12.48 6.72 -0.09
N ALA A 120 12.99 7.87 0.34
CA ALA A 120 13.32 8.98 -0.55
C ALA A 120 14.59 8.67 -1.34
N LYS A 121 14.54 8.88 -2.65
CA LYS A 121 15.65 8.64 -3.57
C LYS A 121 15.89 9.83 -4.47
N ASP A 122 17.13 10.03 -4.79
CA ASP A 122 17.55 10.91 -5.86
C ASP A 122 17.13 10.31 -7.21
N PRO A 123 16.37 11.02 -8.04
CA PRO A 123 15.83 10.46 -9.28
C PRO A 123 16.91 10.14 -10.32
N ASP A 124 18.04 10.83 -10.28
CA ASP A 124 19.10 10.69 -11.29
C ASP A 124 20.09 9.58 -10.90
N THR A 125 20.43 9.49 -9.60
CA THR A 125 21.44 8.56 -9.11
C THR A 125 20.87 7.31 -8.43
N GLY A 126 19.58 7.29 -8.09
CA GLY A 126 18.93 6.23 -7.34
C GLY A 126 19.39 6.10 -5.88
N LYS A 127 20.25 7.00 -5.39
CA LYS A 127 20.75 6.97 -4.02
C LYS A 127 19.70 7.48 -3.03
N SER A 128 19.73 6.94 -1.82
CA SER A 128 18.82 7.39 -0.77
C SER A 128 19.13 8.82 -0.33
N MET A 129 18.09 9.64 -0.23
CA MET A 129 18.15 11.04 0.21
C MET A 129 17.61 11.20 1.62
N ALA A 130 18.18 12.15 2.37
CA ALA A 130 17.67 12.51 3.68
C ALA A 130 16.29 13.18 3.57
N VAL A 131 15.40 12.85 4.50
CA VAL A 131 14.07 13.45 4.61
C VAL A 131 14.00 14.34 5.85
N PRO A 132 13.09 15.34 5.87
CA PRO A 132 12.82 16.09 7.09
C PRO A 132 12.38 15.18 8.23
N SER A 133 12.85 15.47 9.46
CA SER A 133 12.39 14.76 10.65
C SER A 133 10.94 15.10 10.94
N PHE A 134 10.13 14.08 11.19
CA PHE A 134 8.78 14.25 11.73
C PHE A 134 8.86 14.24 13.25
N VAL A 135 8.28 15.26 13.85
CA VAL A 135 8.15 15.38 15.31
C VAL A 135 6.67 15.44 15.65
N PRO A 136 6.15 14.44 16.39
CA PRO A 136 4.76 14.44 16.82
C PRO A 136 4.40 15.68 17.64
N THR A 137 3.29 16.32 17.31
CA THR A 137 2.85 17.57 17.94
C THR A 137 1.75 17.38 18.99
N ASP A 138 0.98 16.29 18.86
CA ASP A 138 -0.11 15.96 19.77
C ASP A 138 -0.03 14.52 20.30
N ASP A 139 -0.95 14.16 21.21
CA ASP A 139 -0.96 12.85 21.86
C ASP A 139 -1.38 11.72 20.91
N GLU A 140 -2.14 12.02 19.88
CA GLU A 140 -2.53 11.02 18.88
C GLU A 140 -1.33 10.67 17.99
N GLU A 141 -0.62 11.67 17.49
CA GLU A 141 0.59 11.48 16.70
C GLU A 141 1.67 10.74 17.50
N ARG A 142 1.84 11.04 18.79
CA ARG A 142 2.76 10.31 19.67
C ARG A 142 2.41 8.85 19.79
N ARG A 143 1.14 8.51 20.04
CA ARG A 143 0.68 7.12 20.12
C ARG A 143 0.89 6.37 18.82
N VAL A 144 0.66 7.01 17.67
CA VAL A 144 0.87 6.41 16.36
C VAL A 144 2.35 6.18 16.09
N ALA A 145 3.21 7.13 16.45
CA ALA A 145 4.67 7.00 16.34
C ALA A 145 5.20 5.84 17.19
N GLU A 146 4.81 5.76 18.47
CA GLU A 146 5.18 4.68 19.39
C GLU A 146 4.72 3.31 18.88
N ALA A 147 3.48 3.22 18.36
CA ALA A 147 2.97 1.99 17.77
C ALA A 147 3.74 1.57 16.50
N ALA A 148 4.17 2.51 15.69
CA ALA A 148 4.99 2.24 14.51
C ALA A 148 6.41 1.79 14.91
N GLU A 149 7.01 2.44 15.89
CA GLU A 149 8.34 2.13 16.41
C GLU A 149 8.39 0.74 17.03
N SER A 150 7.41 0.38 17.85
CA SER A 150 7.32 -0.94 18.51
C SER A 150 7.29 -2.11 17.51
N ARG A 151 6.81 -1.89 16.29
CA ARG A 151 6.75 -2.89 15.22
C ARG A 151 8.08 -3.09 14.47
N ILE A 152 9.06 -2.19 14.63
CA ILE A 152 10.33 -2.28 13.89
C ILE A 152 11.11 -3.54 14.25
N GLY A 153 11.17 -3.89 15.54
CA GLY A 153 11.86 -5.09 16.01
C GLY A 153 11.26 -6.37 15.44
N LEU A 154 9.94 -6.48 15.48
CA LEU A 154 9.21 -7.63 14.91
C LEU A 154 9.40 -7.72 13.41
N ARG A 155 9.30 -6.60 12.68
CA ARG A 155 9.54 -6.56 11.24
C ARG A 155 10.93 -7.10 10.88
N LYS A 156 11.97 -6.60 11.55
CA LYS A 156 13.35 -7.06 11.31
C LYS A 156 13.53 -8.54 11.61
N ALA A 157 12.86 -9.06 12.63
CA ALA A 157 12.90 -10.49 12.95
C ALA A 157 12.23 -11.32 11.85
N ILE A 158 11.08 -10.90 11.34
CA ILE A 158 10.39 -11.55 10.21
C ILE A 158 11.23 -11.49 8.94
N GLU A 159 11.80 -10.32 8.60
CA GLU A 159 12.67 -10.14 7.44
C GLU A 159 13.86 -11.12 7.51
N LYS A 160 14.51 -11.22 8.67
CA LYS A 160 15.63 -12.15 8.90
C LYS A 160 15.23 -13.61 8.73
N GLU A 161 14.06 -13.98 9.24
CA GLU A 161 13.53 -15.34 9.10
C GLU A 161 13.22 -15.68 7.64
N MET A 162 12.61 -14.73 6.90
CA MET A 162 12.33 -14.89 5.47
C MET A 162 13.61 -15.02 4.65
N GLU A 163 14.64 -14.24 4.97
CA GLU A 163 15.94 -14.31 4.29
C GLU A 163 16.68 -15.66 4.56
N ALA A 164 16.42 -16.28 5.70
CA ALA A 164 17.00 -17.57 6.07
C ALA A 164 16.31 -18.76 5.38
N GLN A 165 15.08 -18.56 4.86
CA GLN A 165 14.34 -19.64 4.20
C GLN A 165 14.86 -19.90 2.78
N THR A 166 15.00 -21.18 2.44
CA THR A 166 15.29 -21.62 1.07
C THR A 166 13.99 -22.05 0.42
N TYR A 167 13.56 -21.30 -0.59
CA TYR A 167 12.41 -21.68 -1.40
C TYR A 167 12.87 -22.60 -2.52
N THR A 168 12.35 -23.83 -2.56
CA THR A 168 12.67 -24.82 -3.59
C THR A 168 11.46 -25.09 -4.47
N ASP A 169 11.74 -25.56 -5.68
CA ASP A 169 10.70 -26.00 -6.63
C ASP A 169 10.29 -27.48 -6.43
N ASP A 170 10.75 -28.10 -5.37
CA ASP A 170 10.57 -29.55 -5.12
C ASP A 170 9.17 -29.92 -4.59
N SER A 171 8.33 -28.92 -4.32
CA SER A 171 6.96 -29.13 -3.84
C SER A 171 6.06 -29.73 -4.93
N THR A 172 5.22 -30.70 -4.53
CA THR A 172 4.12 -31.22 -5.36
C THR A 172 2.85 -30.38 -5.27
N ALA A 173 2.88 -29.29 -4.52
CA ALA A 173 1.75 -28.38 -4.39
C ALA A 173 1.38 -27.74 -5.75
N PRO A 174 0.09 -27.49 -6.00
CA PRO A 174 -0.35 -26.78 -7.19
C PRO A 174 0.35 -25.44 -7.36
N ARG A 175 0.67 -25.11 -8.58
CA ARG A 175 1.38 -23.88 -8.94
C ARG A 175 0.69 -23.19 -10.08
N ILE A 176 0.69 -21.87 -10.02
CA ILE A 176 0.31 -21.05 -11.16
C ILE A 176 1.46 -20.09 -11.49
N VAL A 177 1.65 -19.83 -12.76
CA VAL A 177 2.65 -18.86 -13.24
C VAL A 177 1.94 -17.85 -14.10
N HIS A 178 1.80 -16.64 -13.62
CA HIS A 178 1.37 -15.51 -14.42
C HIS A 178 2.58 -14.78 -15.01
N ARG A 179 2.43 -14.34 -16.26
CA ARG A 179 3.42 -13.52 -16.95
C ARG A 179 2.77 -12.22 -17.36
N PHE A 180 3.25 -11.13 -16.79
CA PHE A 180 2.74 -9.79 -17.08
C PHE A 180 3.77 -9.01 -17.89
N MET A 181 3.28 -8.21 -18.82
CA MET A 181 4.08 -7.18 -19.47
C MET A 181 3.76 -5.85 -18.77
N ALA A 182 4.76 -5.25 -18.14
CA ALA A 182 4.59 -3.92 -17.55
C ALA A 182 4.27 -2.91 -18.65
N LYS A 183 3.11 -2.27 -18.53
CA LYS A 183 2.66 -1.22 -19.45
C LYS A 183 3.21 0.14 -19.00
N PRO A 184 3.25 1.15 -19.87
CA PRO A 184 3.63 2.50 -19.47
C PRO A 184 2.78 3.06 -18.30
N THR A 185 1.53 2.61 -18.17
CA THR A 185 0.62 2.97 -17.06
C THR A 185 0.97 2.33 -15.73
N ASP A 186 1.77 1.28 -15.74
CA ASP A 186 2.16 0.51 -14.54
C ASP A 186 3.46 1.06 -13.92
N VAL A 187 4.10 2.01 -14.63
CA VAL A 187 5.43 2.51 -14.29
C VAL A 187 5.31 3.89 -13.66
N ASN A 188 6.05 4.11 -12.58
CA ASN A 188 6.16 5.43 -11.98
C ASN A 188 7.10 6.34 -12.81
N TRP A 189 7.14 7.62 -12.49
CA TRP A 189 7.96 8.58 -13.23
C TRP A 189 9.48 8.34 -13.13
N GLY A 190 9.94 7.50 -12.19
CA GLY A 190 11.32 7.01 -12.09
C GLY A 190 11.60 5.75 -12.91
N GLY A 191 10.65 5.28 -13.73
CA GLY A 191 10.83 4.15 -14.63
C GLY A 191 10.66 2.75 -13.98
N ASN A 192 10.25 2.68 -12.72
CA ASN A 192 10.00 1.42 -12.02
C ASN A 192 8.50 1.12 -11.94
N VAL A 193 8.12 -0.17 -11.94
CA VAL A 193 6.74 -0.58 -11.68
C VAL A 193 6.32 -0.07 -10.30
N HIS A 194 5.11 0.48 -10.20
CA HIS A 194 4.53 0.88 -8.92
C HIS A 194 4.44 -0.31 -7.96
N GLY A 195 4.76 -0.09 -6.68
CA GLY A 195 4.60 -1.11 -5.65
C GLY A 195 3.17 -1.64 -5.57
N GLY A 196 2.19 -0.75 -5.68
CA GLY A 196 0.77 -1.09 -5.74
C GLY A 196 0.41 -2.03 -6.88
N THR A 197 0.92 -1.79 -8.08
CA THR A 197 0.70 -2.66 -9.26
C THR A 197 1.32 -4.05 -9.05
N ALA A 198 2.52 -4.11 -8.50
CA ALA A 198 3.15 -5.40 -8.18
C ALA A 198 2.34 -6.18 -7.13
N MET A 199 1.79 -5.51 -6.13
CA MET A 199 0.92 -6.13 -5.13
C MET A 199 -0.41 -6.62 -5.72
N GLU A 200 -0.99 -5.89 -6.69
CA GLU A 200 -2.17 -6.34 -7.43
C GLU A 200 -1.88 -7.64 -8.20
N TRP A 201 -0.75 -7.73 -8.89
CA TRP A 201 -0.35 -8.95 -9.59
C TRP A 201 -0.13 -10.13 -8.64
N ILE A 202 0.43 -9.90 -7.45
CA ILE A 202 0.60 -10.93 -6.41
C ILE A 202 -0.76 -11.43 -5.94
N ASP A 203 -1.72 -10.53 -5.69
CA ASP A 203 -3.09 -10.89 -5.28
C ASP A 203 -3.80 -11.70 -6.38
N GLU A 204 -3.74 -11.27 -7.63
CA GLU A 204 -4.31 -11.99 -8.77
C GLU A 204 -3.74 -13.40 -8.91
N ALA A 205 -2.42 -13.56 -8.81
CA ALA A 205 -1.78 -14.87 -8.90
C ALA A 205 -2.17 -15.77 -7.71
N GLY A 206 -2.24 -15.20 -6.50
CA GLY A 206 -2.68 -15.91 -5.31
C GLY A 206 -4.12 -16.40 -5.41
N LEU A 207 -5.02 -15.53 -5.88
CA LEU A 207 -6.43 -15.88 -6.09
C LEU A 207 -6.59 -16.95 -7.18
N ALA A 208 -5.91 -16.81 -8.31
CA ALA A 208 -5.97 -17.80 -9.37
C ALA A 208 -5.49 -19.18 -8.89
N CYS A 209 -4.40 -19.22 -8.12
CA CYS A 209 -3.87 -20.46 -7.56
C CYS A 209 -4.86 -21.11 -6.57
N THR A 210 -5.46 -20.32 -5.68
CA THR A 210 -6.42 -20.86 -4.71
C THR A 210 -7.72 -21.31 -5.33
N MET A 211 -8.21 -20.61 -6.34
CA MET A 211 -9.42 -20.99 -7.09
C MET A 211 -9.19 -22.27 -7.92
N GLU A 212 -8.04 -22.43 -8.56
CA GLU A 212 -7.68 -23.65 -9.28
C GLU A 212 -7.61 -24.85 -8.34
N TRP A 213 -7.03 -24.67 -7.16
CA TRP A 213 -6.92 -25.72 -6.16
C TRP A 213 -8.25 -26.12 -5.52
N SER A 214 -9.06 -25.13 -5.13
CA SER A 214 -10.30 -25.37 -4.38
C SER A 214 -11.48 -25.72 -5.26
N GLY A 215 -11.47 -25.33 -6.54
CA GLY A 215 -12.63 -25.35 -7.42
C GLY A 215 -13.71 -24.31 -7.04
N GLU A 216 -13.45 -23.47 -6.04
CA GLU A 216 -14.39 -22.53 -5.46
C GLU A 216 -13.86 -21.09 -5.55
N ARG A 217 -14.78 -20.13 -5.39
CA ARG A 217 -14.40 -18.72 -5.32
C ARG A 217 -13.72 -18.41 -4.00
N THR A 218 -12.57 -17.78 -4.08
CA THR A 218 -11.77 -17.40 -2.91
C THR A 218 -11.60 -15.89 -2.83
N VAL A 219 -11.25 -15.39 -1.65
CA VAL A 219 -10.94 -13.96 -1.41
C VAL A 219 -9.73 -13.86 -0.50
N ALA A 220 -8.92 -12.84 -0.72
CA ALA A 220 -7.84 -12.53 0.20
C ALA A 220 -8.41 -11.94 1.50
N VAL A 221 -8.08 -12.54 2.63
CA VAL A 221 -8.46 -12.05 3.97
C VAL A 221 -7.28 -11.43 4.71
N TYR A 222 -6.07 -11.77 4.29
CA TYR A 222 -4.84 -11.31 4.90
C TYR A 222 -3.71 -11.27 3.87
N ALA A 223 -2.92 -10.22 3.91
CA ALA A 223 -1.62 -10.16 3.25
C ALA A 223 -0.53 -9.93 4.30
N GLY A 224 0.54 -10.72 4.25
CA GLY A 224 1.72 -10.56 5.08
C GLY A 224 2.58 -9.38 4.65
N GLY A 225 3.70 -9.17 5.36
CA GLY A 225 4.66 -8.13 4.98
C GLY A 225 5.25 -8.38 3.60
N ILE A 226 5.25 -7.35 2.75
CA ILE A 226 5.84 -7.38 1.40
C ILE A 226 7.05 -6.45 1.40
N ARG A 227 8.19 -6.96 0.92
CA ARG A 227 9.44 -6.20 0.77
C ARG A 227 9.73 -5.98 -0.73
N PHE A 228 10.15 -4.77 -1.07
CA PHE A 228 10.54 -4.37 -2.42
C PHE A 228 12.03 -4.08 -2.54
#